data_77a4000a7fcd8b9ddb33bfdc71b34474
#
_entry.id   77a4000a7fcd8b9ddb33bfdc71b34474
#
_cell.length_a   1.000
_cell.length_b   1.000
_cell.length_c   1.000
_cell.angle_alpha   90.00
_cell.angle_beta   90.00
_cell.angle_gamma   90.00
#
_symmetry.space_group_name_H-M   'P 1'
#
loop_
_entity.id
_entity.type
_entity.pdbx_description
1 polymer ?
#
loop_
_entity_poly.entity_id
_entity_poly.type
_entity_poly.pdbx_seq_one_letter_code
_entity_poly.pdbx_strand_id
1 'polypeptide(L)'
;MRTPENSIAQFQKIRIAGDGRCLFRSVVHGACLRSGKPAPNEDLEKELADELRENVANELMKRRLDTERFIEGDFGQYVRCMRQPHVWGGEPELLMSSHVLRMPISVYIWDMKSANLKLIAEYGQEYSKENPIRVLFHSYGHYDLLKAPCN
;
A
#
# COMPACT_ATOMS: atom_id res chain seq x y z
N MET A 1 14.44 6.93 -26.54
CA MET A 1 13.54 7.39 -25.47
C MET A 1 12.81 6.22 -24.85
N ARG A 2 12.74 6.21 -23.56
CA ARG A 2 12.06 5.15 -22.83
C ARG A 2 10.56 5.36 -22.80
N THR A 3 9.81 4.29 -23.03
CA THR A 3 8.37 4.31 -22.81
C THR A 3 8.06 4.09 -21.34
N PRO A 4 6.84 4.46 -20.87
CA PRO A 4 6.45 4.16 -19.50
C PRO A 4 6.51 2.67 -19.16
N GLU A 5 6.23 1.80 -20.11
CA GLU A 5 6.30 0.35 -19.92
C GLU A 5 7.73 -0.09 -19.61
N ASN A 6 8.72 0.47 -20.31
CA ASN A 6 10.13 0.16 -20.06
C ASN A 6 10.54 0.58 -18.65
N SER A 7 10.06 1.73 -18.19
CA SER A 7 10.34 2.22 -16.84
C SER A 7 9.72 1.28 -15.80
N ILE A 8 8.49 0.84 -16.03
CA ILE A 8 7.77 -0.08 -15.14
C ILE A 8 8.53 -1.41 -15.05
N ALA A 9 9.03 -1.94 -16.19
CA ALA A 9 9.74 -3.20 -16.21
C ALA A 9 11.05 -3.18 -15.43
N GLN A 10 11.55 -2.02 -15.07
CA GLN A 10 12.81 -1.87 -14.33
C GLN A 10 12.61 -1.76 -12.82
N PHE A 11 11.38 -1.77 -12.33
CA PHE A 11 11.14 -1.74 -10.89
C PHE A 11 11.66 -3.02 -10.25
N GLN A 12 12.30 -2.86 -9.10
CA GLN A 12 12.80 -3.96 -8.30
C GLN A 12 11.73 -4.37 -7.28
N LYS A 13 11.44 -5.68 -7.24
CA LYS A 13 10.51 -6.18 -6.23
C LYS A 13 11.25 -6.39 -4.92
N ILE A 14 10.71 -5.83 -3.84
CA ILE A 14 11.18 -6.06 -2.48
C ILE A 14 10.16 -6.97 -1.81
N ARG A 15 10.59 -8.16 -1.41
CA ARG A 15 9.72 -9.13 -0.76
C ARG A 15 9.32 -8.64 0.62
N ILE A 16 8.05 -8.80 0.92
CA ILE A 16 7.46 -8.41 2.21
C ILE A 16 6.97 -9.66 2.92
N ALA A 17 7.17 -9.73 4.23
CA ALA A 17 6.74 -10.88 5.02
C ALA A 17 5.23 -11.08 4.93
N GLY A 18 4.78 -12.34 4.78
CA GLY A 18 3.37 -12.67 4.63
C GLY A 18 2.72 -13.02 5.97
N ASP A 19 2.70 -12.08 6.89
CA ASP A 19 2.25 -12.29 8.27
C ASP A 19 0.93 -11.58 8.59
N GLY A 20 0.15 -11.22 7.55
CA GLY A 20 -1.09 -10.44 7.71
C GLY A 20 -0.86 -8.94 7.71
N ARG A 21 0.36 -8.49 7.80
CA ARG A 21 0.75 -7.07 7.79
C ARG A 21 1.28 -6.61 6.44
N CYS A 22 1.24 -7.46 5.44
CA CYS A 22 1.96 -7.20 4.18
C CYS A 22 1.59 -5.88 3.51
N LEU A 23 0.31 -5.52 3.50
CA LEU A 23 -0.12 -4.24 2.93
C LEU A 23 0.54 -3.08 3.69
N PHE A 24 0.44 -3.09 5.00
CA PHE A 24 0.97 -2.01 5.84
C PHE A 24 2.50 -1.99 5.82
N ARG A 25 3.13 -3.18 5.83
CA ARG A 25 4.59 -3.26 5.71
C ARG A 25 5.07 -2.68 4.38
N SER A 26 4.41 -3.03 3.28
CA SER A 26 4.77 -2.52 1.95
C SER A 26 4.66 -1.00 1.91
N VAL A 27 3.57 -0.46 2.46
CA VAL A 27 3.31 0.97 2.42
C VAL A 27 4.34 1.73 3.28
N VAL A 28 4.59 1.29 4.52
CA VAL A 28 5.54 2.02 5.38
C VAL A 28 6.97 1.93 4.86
N HIS A 29 7.36 0.76 4.31
CA HIS A 29 8.69 0.61 3.71
C HIS A 29 8.83 1.59 2.54
N GLY A 30 7.82 1.63 1.67
CA GLY A 30 7.80 2.55 0.54
C GLY A 30 7.80 4.01 0.97
N ALA A 31 7.10 4.33 2.06
CA ALA A 31 7.08 5.69 2.59
C ALA A 31 8.46 6.11 3.08
N CYS A 32 9.18 5.21 3.73
CA CYS A 32 10.55 5.49 4.18
C CYS A 32 11.45 5.80 2.99
N LEU A 33 11.41 4.95 1.96
CA LEU A 33 12.23 5.15 0.76
C LEU A 33 11.86 6.45 0.05
N ARG A 34 10.56 6.73 -0.07
CA ARG A 34 10.08 7.95 -0.72
C ARG A 34 10.56 9.20 0.00
N SER A 35 10.65 9.13 1.32
CA SER A 35 11.09 10.26 2.16
C SER A 35 12.61 10.37 2.28
N GLY A 36 13.35 9.53 1.57
CA GLY A 36 14.81 9.56 1.62
C GLY A 36 15.40 8.93 2.86
N LYS A 37 14.60 8.19 3.63
CA LYS A 37 15.06 7.50 4.82
C LYS A 37 15.63 6.13 4.44
N PRO A 38 16.49 5.55 5.30
CA PRO A 38 16.96 4.19 5.07
C PRO A 38 15.81 3.19 5.06
N ALA A 39 15.99 2.09 4.32
CA ALA A 39 15.03 0.99 4.34
C ALA A 39 14.92 0.45 5.77
N PRO A 40 13.71 0.28 6.31
CA PRO A 40 13.57 -0.25 7.66
C PRO A 40 13.93 -1.73 7.70
N ASN A 41 14.52 -2.18 8.81
CA ASN A 41 14.71 -3.61 9.03
C ASN A 41 13.34 -4.23 9.37
N GLU A 42 13.28 -5.56 9.47
CA GLU A 42 12.00 -6.25 9.69
C GLU A 42 11.30 -5.85 10.98
N ASP A 43 12.04 -5.64 12.06
CA ASP A 43 11.45 -5.24 13.34
C ASP A 43 10.86 -3.84 13.28
N LEU A 44 11.59 -2.89 12.73
CA LEU A 44 11.11 -1.52 12.57
C LEU A 44 9.94 -1.48 11.59
N GLU A 45 10.03 -2.22 10.49
CA GLU A 45 8.96 -2.30 9.51
C GLU A 45 7.67 -2.80 10.17
N LYS A 46 7.76 -3.83 11.02
CA LYS A 46 6.61 -4.36 11.73
C LYS A 46 6.01 -3.31 12.66
N GLU A 47 6.84 -2.60 13.44
CA GLU A 47 6.37 -1.54 14.32
C GLU A 47 5.64 -0.44 13.54
N LEU A 48 6.25 0.03 12.46
CA LEU A 48 5.66 1.08 11.62
C LEU A 48 4.37 0.59 10.97
N ALA A 49 4.32 -0.67 10.56
CA ALA A 49 3.12 -1.27 9.97
C ALA A 49 1.97 -1.33 10.98
N ASP A 50 2.26 -1.74 12.21
CA ASP A 50 1.24 -1.81 13.25
C ASP A 50 0.72 -0.41 13.62
N GLU A 51 1.60 0.58 13.64
CA GLU A 51 1.22 1.97 13.85
C GLU A 51 0.35 2.50 12.71
N LEU A 52 0.73 2.19 11.47
CA LEU A 52 -0.08 2.61 10.32
C LEU A 52 -1.46 1.96 10.35
N ARG A 53 -1.54 0.67 10.68
CA ARG A 53 -2.82 -0.03 10.80
C ARG A 53 -3.74 0.69 11.77
N GLU A 54 -3.24 1.06 12.94
CA GLU A 54 -4.04 1.76 13.93
C GLU A 54 -4.51 3.12 13.41
N ASN A 55 -3.61 3.87 12.78
CA ASN A 55 -3.96 5.17 12.21
C ASN A 55 -4.95 5.04 11.05
N VAL A 56 -4.83 3.97 10.25
CA VAL A 56 -5.79 3.68 9.17
C VAL A 56 -7.17 3.38 9.73
N ALA A 57 -7.24 2.57 10.79
CA ALA A 57 -8.51 2.27 11.44
C ALA A 57 -9.16 3.54 11.98
N ASN A 58 -8.36 4.43 12.58
CA ASN A 58 -8.86 5.72 13.05
C ASN A 58 -9.33 6.59 11.90
N GLU A 59 -8.62 6.57 10.78
CA GLU A 59 -9.00 7.35 9.60
C GLU A 59 -10.31 6.84 8.98
N LEU A 60 -10.52 5.53 8.97
CA LEU A 60 -11.79 4.95 8.54
C LEU A 60 -12.95 5.50 9.37
N MET A 61 -12.78 5.52 10.69
CA MET A 61 -13.82 6.06 11.59
C MET A 61 -14.07 7.55 11.33
N LYS A 62 -13.00 8.31 11.18
CA LYS A 62 -13.08 9.75 10.91
C LYS A 62 -13.81 10.04 9.61
N ARG A 63 -13.60 9.20 8.58
CA ARG A 63 -14.19 9.38 7.25
C ARG A 63 -15.37 8.44 7.01
N ARG A 64 -16.05 8.03 8.05
CA ARG A 64 -17.13 7.06 7.95
C ARG A 64 -18.18 7.44 6.89
N LEU A 65 -18.56 8.72 6.84
CA LEU A 65 -19.57 9.19 5.88
C LEU A 65 -19.16 8.92 4.44
N ASP A 66 -17.86 8.96 4.14
CA ASP A 66 -17.36 8.77 2.79
C ASP A 66 -17.01 7.31 2.49
N THR A 67 -16.73 6.50 3.51
CA THR A 67 -16.19 5.16 3.33
C THR A 67 -17.17 4.04 3.61
N GLU A 68 -18.18 4.29 4.44
CA GLU A 68 -19.13 3.26 4.89
C GLU A 68 -19.79 2.52 3.73
N ARG A 69 -20.12 3.24 2.66
CA ARG A 69 -20.80 2.64 1.50
C ARG A 69 -19.95 1.64 0.73
N PHE A 70 -18.62 1.67 0.93
CA PHE A 70 -17.70 0.74 0.25
C PHE A 70 -17.39 -0.48 1.12
N ILE A 71 -17.90 -0.51 2.34
CA ILE A 71 -17.63 -1.59 3.29
C ILE A 71 -18.86 -2.48 3.35
N GLU A 72 -18.67 -3.76 3.11
CA GLU A 72 -19.76 -4.72 3.27
C GLU A 72 -20.00 -5.04 4.72
N GLY A 73 -21.28 -5.18 5.09
CA GLY A 73 -21.65 -5.53 6.45
C GLY A 73 -21.57 -4.33 7.41
N ASP A 74 -21.45 -4.63 8.68
CA ASP A 74 -21.42 -3.61 9.73
C ASP A 74 -20.08 -2.87 9.74
N PHE A 75 -20.13 -1.55 9.61
CA PHE A 75 -18.95 -0.72 9.55
C PHE A 75 -18.10 -0.82 10.82
N GLY A 76 -18.76 -0.73 11.99
CA GLY A 76 -18.05 -0.81 13.26
C GLY A 76 -17.33 -2.14 13.45
N GLN A 77 -17.98 -3.24 13.03
CA GLN A 77 -17.38 -4.57 13.08
C GLN A 77 -16.17 -4.64 12.15
N TYR A 78 -16.30 -4.10 10.95
CA TYR A 78 -15.20 -4.06 9.99
C TYR A 78 -13.97 -3.37 10.59
N VAL A 79 -14.17 -2.20 11.19
CA VAL A 79 -13.07 -1.44 11.79
C VAL A 79 -12.44 -2.20 12.94
N ARG A 80 -13.26 -2.80 13.81
CA ARG A 80 -12.75 -3.61 14.94
C ARG A 80 -11.89 -4.76 14.45
N CYS A 81 -12.34 -5.44 13.38
CA CYS A 81 -11.56 -6.53 12.78
C CYS A 81 -10.26 -6.00 12.19
N MET A 82 -10.32 -4.86 11.51
CA MET A 82 -9.12 -4.29 10.87
C MET A 82 -8.05 -3.85 11.87
N ARG A 83 -8.43 -3.62 13.12
CA ARG A 83 -7.44 -3.29 14.15
C ARG A 83 -6.60 -4.50 14.58
N GLN A 84 -7.02 -5.72 14.21
CA GLN A 84 -6.29 -6.94 14.57
C GLN A 84 -5.04 -7.08 13.69
N PRO A 85 -3.87 -7.38 14.28
CA PRO A 85 -2.59 -7.30 13.56
C PRO A 85 -2.43 -8.32 12.43
N HIS A 86 -3.19 -9.40 12.42
CA HIS A 86 -3.07 -10.44 11.41
C HIS A 86 -4.16 -10.40 10.35
N VAL A 87 -5.07 -9.42 10.42
CA VAL A 87 -6.15 -9.28 9.43
C VAL A 87 -5.58 -8.62 8.18
N TRP A 88 -5.89 -9.20 7.03
CA TRP A 88 -5.38 -8.70 5.76
C TRP A 88 -6.12 -7.44 5.34
N GLY A 89 -5.36 -6.40 4.97
CA GLY A 89 -5.93 -5.17 4.45
C GLY A 89 -6.19 -5.26 2.94
N GLY A 90 -6.99 -4.33 2.44
CA GLY A 90 -7.32 -4.25 1.04
C GLY A 90 -7.46 -2.81 0.57
N GLU A 91 -8.29 -2.57 -0.45
CA GLU A 91 -8.44 -1.26 -1.06
C GLU A 91 -8.82 -0.14 -0.08
N PRO A 92 -9.77 -0.35 0.84
CA PRO A 92 -10.10 0.73 1.79
C PRO A 92 -8.89 1.15 2.62
N GLU A 93 -8.04 0.19 3.00
CA GLU A 93 -6.85 0.46 3.80
C GLU A 93 -5.76 1.15 2.99
N LEU A 94 -5.67 0.86 1.69
CA LEU A 94 -4.74 1.59 0.82
C LEU A 94 -5.15 3.05 0.68
N LEU A 95 -6.45 3.28 0.46
CA LEU A 95 -6.97 4.64 0.36
C LEU A 95 -6.71 5.40 1.67
N MET A 96 -7.02 4.79 2.81
CA MET A 96 -6.80 5.44 4.10
C MET A 96 -5.31 5.66 4.38
N SER A 97 -4.45 4.71 3.97
CA SER A 97 -3.00 4.89 4.10
C SER A 97 -2.53 6.13 3.36
N SER A 98 -3.06 6.37 2.15
CA SER A 98 -2.69 7.56 1.40
C SER A 98 -3.09 8.84 2.14
N HIS A 99 -4.22 8.83 2.83
CA HIS A 99 -4.66 9.97 3.64
C HIS A 99 -3.81 10.16 4.89
N VAL A 100 -3.53 9.07 5.60
CA VAL A 100 -2.71 9.12 6.82
C VAL A 100 -1.31 9.66 6.52
N LEU A 101 -0.71 9.14 5.47
CA LEU A 101 0.67 9.51 5.11
C LEU A 101 0.74 10.77 4.25
N ARG A 102 -0.37 11.15 3.62
CA ARG A 102 -0.47 12.26 2.65
C ARG A 102 0.52 12.04 1.50
N MET A 103 0.52 10.81 0.99
CA MET A 103 1.40 10.36 -0.10
C MET A 103 0.61 9.58 -1.13
N PRO A 104 0.99 9.66 -2.42
CA PRO A 104 0.34 8.86 -3.44
C PRO A 104 0.77 7.40 -3.36
N ILE A 105 -0.17 6.50 -3.62
CA ILE A 105 0.08 5.05 -3.64
C ILE A 105 -0.44 4.50 -4.96
N SER A 106 0.40 3.75 -5.67
CA SER A 106 0.03 3.10 -6.92
C SER A 106 0.07 1.59 -6.73
N VAL A 107 -0.93 0.89 -7.26
CA VAL A 107 -1.05 -0.55 -7.14
C VAL A 107 -0.85 -1.19 -8.50
N TYR A 108 0.04 -2.17 -8.57
CA TYR A 108 0.36 -2.92 -9.77
C TYR A 108 0.04 -4.39 -9.59
N ILE A 109 -0.21 -5.07 -10.70
CA ILE A 109 -0.24 -6.52 -10.77
C ILE A 109 0.73 -6.98 -11.85
N TRP A 110 1.15 -8.24 -11.77
CA TRP A 110 1.90 -8.86 -12.86
C TRP A 110 0.90 -9.43 -13.84
N ASP A 111 0.93 -8.94 -15.07
CA ASP A 111 0.05 -9.43 -16.13
C ASP A 111 0.76 -10.54 -16.90
N MET A 112 0.28 -11.77 -16.74
CA MET A 112 0.89 -12.94 -17.37
C MET A 112 0.83 -12.88 -18.90
N LYS A 113 -0.22 -12.27 -19.45
CA LYS A 113 -0.40 -12.21 -20.89
C LYS A 113 0.64 -11.31 -21.55
N SER A 114 0.88 -10.15 -21.00
CA SER A 114 1.86 -9.21 -21.53
C SER A 114 3.25 -9.43 -20.94
N ALA A 115 3.38 -10.29 -19.93
CA ALA A 115 4.61 -10.50 -19.18
C ALA A 115 5.20 -9.17 -18.68
N ASN A 116 4.34 -8.35 -18.07
CA ASN A 116 4.71 -7.01 -17.65
C ASN A 116 3.87 -6.58 -16.44
N LEU A 117 4.34 -5.54 -15.76
CA LEU A 117 3.57 -4.92 -14.68
C LEU A 117 2.46 -4.07 -15.26
N LYS A 118 1.31 -4.09 -14.60
CA LYS A 118 0.15 -3.32 -15.01
C LYS A 118 -0.37 -2.51 -13.83
N LEU A 119 -0.53 -1.21 -14.02
CA LEU A 119 -1.10 -0.32 -13.01
C LEU A 119 -2.62 -0.55 -12.96
N ILE A 120 -3.15 -0.85 -11.77
CA ILE A 120 -4.60 -1.13 -11.64
C ILE A 120 -5.32 -0.16 -10.73
N ALA A 121 -4.62 0.58 -9.88
CA ALA A 121 -5.27 1.55 -8.99
C ALA A 121 -4.27 2.60 -8.52
N GLU A 122 -4.78 3.79 -8.25
CA GLU A 122 -3.99 4.90 -7.72
C GLU A 122 -4.78 5.60 -6.62
N TYR A 123 -4.11 5.93 -5.53
CA TYR A 123 -4.72 6.63 -4.40
C TYR A 123 -3.82 7.80 -3.99
N GLY A 124 -4.44 8.87 -3.50
CA GLY A 124 -3.67 9.98 -2.93
C GLY A 124 -3.04 10.94 -3.93
N GLN A 125 -3.53 10.98 -5.18
CA GLN A 125 -3.02 11.89 -6.19
C GLN A 125 -3.24 13.36 -5.81
N GLU A 126 -4.20 13.65 -4.94
CA GLU A 126 -4.43 15.01 -4.46
C GLU A 126 -3.27 15.52 -3.60
N TYR A 127 -2.46 14.63 -3.03
CA TYR A 127 -1.29 15.03 -2.23
C TYR A 127 -0.06 15.23 -3.11
N SER A 128 0.13 14.37 -4.10
CA SER A 128 1.21 14.46 -5.07
C SER A 128 0.98 13.42 -6.16
N LYS A 129 1.45 13.69 -7.36
CA LYS A 129 1.43 12.71 -8.46
C LYS A 129 2.81 12.16 -8.75
N GLU A 130 3.82 12.67 -8.04
CA GLU A 130 5.21 12.30 -8.28
C GLU A 130 5.68 11.25 -7.29
N ASN A 131 6.49 10.33 -7.80
CA ASN A 131 7.18 9.32 -7.00
C ASN A 131 6.26 8.60 -6.01
N PRO A 132 5.19 7.94 -6.49
CA PRO A 132 4.26 7.27 -5.59
C PRO A 132 4.93 6.07 -4.89
N ILE A 133 4.35 5.68 -3.74
CA ILE A 133 4.64 4.38 -3.15
C ILE A 133 4.03 3.35 -4.10
N ARG A 134 4.82 2.38 -4.57
CA ARG A 134 4.34 1.37 -5.53
C ARG A 134 4.27 0.03 -4.86
N VAL A 135 3.08 -0.58 -4.87
CA VAL A 135 2.89 -1.91 -4.29
C VAL A 135 2.47 -2.88 -5.38
N LEU A 136 2.89 -4.12 -5.23
CA LEU A 136 2.55 -5.21 -6.15
C LEU A 136 1.56 -6.13 -5.47
N PHE A 137 0.35 -6.19 -6.02
CA PHE A 137 -0.72 -7.03 -5.48
C PHE A 137 -0.69 -8.40 -6.16
N HIS A 138 -0.72 -9.44 -5.33
CA HIS A 138 -0.86 -10.82 -5.79
C HIS A 138 -2.30 -11.27 -5.53
N SER A 139 -2.88 -11.98 -6.49
CA SER A 139 -4.32 -12.31 -6.46
C SER A 139 -4.77 -13.06 -5.22
N TYR A 140 -3.86 -13.73 -4.51
CA TYR A 140 -4.20 -14.40 -3.24
C TYR A 140 -4.20 -13.47 -2.03
N GLY A 141 -4.00 -12.16 -2.25
CA GLY A 141 -4.17 -11.15 -1.22
C GLY A 141 -2.87 -10.56 -0.65
N HIS A 142 -1.71 -11.03 -1.08
CA HIS A 142 -0.42 -10.55 -0.59
C HIS A 142 0.03 -9.30 -1.36
N TYR A 143 0.72 -8.40 -0.65
CA TYR A 143 1.34 -7.22 -1.24
C TYR A 143 2.84 -7.25 -1.02
N ASP A 144 3.59 -6.99 -2.08
CA ASP A 144 5.02 -6.71 -2.00
C ASP A 144 5.26 -5.26 -2.40
N LEU A 145 6.48 -4.78 -2.23
CA LEU A 145 6.85 -3.43 -2.57
C LEU A 145 7.61 -3.42 -3.90
N LEU A 146 7.37 -2.39 -4.69
CA LEU A 146 8.15 -2.13 -5.90
C LEU A 146 8.98 -0.88 -5.67
N LYS A 147 10.28 -1.01 -5.88
CA LYS A 147 11.22 0.10 -5.75
C LYS A 147 11.61 0.59 -7.13
N ALA A 148 11.52 1.90 -7.34
CA ALA A 148 11.98 2.50 -8.59
C ALA A 148 13.50 2.36 -8.70
N PRO A 149 14.03 2.30 -9.94
CA PRO A 149 15.48 2.25 -10.11
C PRO A 149 16.13 3.50 -9.52
N CYS A 150 17.31 3.31 -8.96
CA CYS A 150 18.10 4.45 -8.49
C CYS A 150 18.65 5.23 -9.69
N ASN A 151 18.64 6.53 -9.56
CA ASN A 151 19.23 7.40 -10.57
C ASN A 151 20.57 7.92 -10.10
#